data_414075a987b8c0f844a31eb82b1fe476
#
_entry.id   414075a987b8c0f844a31eb82b1fe476
#
_cell.length_a   1.000
_cell.length_b   1.000
_cell.length_c   1.000
_cell.angle_alpha   90.00
_cell.angle_beta   90.00
_cell.angle_gamma   90.00
#
_symmetry.space_group_name_H-M   'P 1'
#
loop_
_entity.id
_entity.type
_entity.pdbx_description
1 polymer ?
#
loop_
_entity_poly.entity_id
_entity_poly.type
_entity_poly.pdbx_seq_one_letter_code
_entity_poly.pdbx_strand_id
1 'polypeptide(L)'
;SRAANLTASRVTHLIQNLEKELGVSLFSRTTRRVSLSSAGQALFEQLDPNLGFITETLQNIKELSNEEPKGTIRISAPVKFGSTFLMKPITVFLKKYPDVRIVLNTTNDPQEIFKGGADIAFVLVTEMPLSGVRHKIGVFSSGIYANLNVMTALSSLTSPEQLRSAELILQEGNASSWNLTGSEGQKYRVSVKKWSFKTDTTQAALIAAKEGLGAALLPIPLGESEKSLTRLLPN
;
A
#
# COMPACT_ATOMS: atom_id res chain seq x y z
N SER A 1 -9.08 23.43 20.78
CA SER A 1 -8.85 24.86 21.13
C SER A 1 -7.38 25.27 21.02
N ARG A 2 -6.41 24.44 21.43
CA ARG A 2 -4.97 24.78 21.33
C ARG A 2 -4.45 24.82 19.89
N ALA A 3 -4.91 23.94 19.01
CA ALA A 3 -4.47 23.88 17.61
C ALA A 3 -4.94 25.08 16.76
N ALA A 4 -6.05 25.73 17.13
CA ALA A 4 -6.62 26.85 16.38
C ALA A 4 -6.38 28.23 17.02
N ASN A 5 -5.56 28.34 18.07
CA ASN A 5 -5.35 29.58 18.86
C ASN A 5 -6.65 30.26 19.32
N LEU A 6 -7.72 29.48 19.51
CA LEU A 6 -9.04 29.98 19.93
C LEU A 6 -9.33 29.60 21.38
N THR A 7 -10.02 30.50 22.10
CA THR A 7 -10.51 30.23 23.45
C THR A 7 -11.64 29.17 23.37
N ALA A 8 -11.83 28.39 24.44
CA ALA A 8 -12.91 27.40 24.50
C ALA A 8 -14.30 28.04 24.31
N SER A 9 -14.53 29.22 24.84
CA SER A 9 -15.76 30.00 24.67
C SER A 9 -16.01 30.31 23.18
N ARG A 10 -14.96 30.76 22.45
CA ARG A 10 -15.09 31.11 21.03
C ARG A 10 -15.40 29.88 20.17
N VAL A 11 -14.74 28.74 20.46
CA VAL A 11 -15.05 27.46 19.78
C VAL A 11 -16.50 27.05 20.03
N THR A 12 -16.98 27.13 21.27
CA THR A 12 -18.37 26.79 21.61
C THR A 12 -19.36 27.66 20.85
N HIS A 13 -19.12 28.95 20.77
CA HIS A 13 -19.98 29.88 20.04
C HIS A 13 -20.01 29.60 18.52
N LEU A 14 -18.87 29.29 17.91
CA LEU A 14 -18.78 28.94 16.49
C LEU A 14 -19.55 27.65 16.19
N ILE A 15 -19.44 26.65 17.05
CA ILE A 15 -20.19 25.37 16.92
C ILE A 15 -21.68 25.61 17.03
N GLN A 16 -22.13 26.40 18.01
CA GLN A 16 -23.53 26.72 18.19
C GLN A 16 -24.13 27.46 16.97
N ASN A 17 -23.38 28.39 16.39
CA ASN A 17 -23.80 29.07 15.17
C ASN A 17 -23.96 28.09 14.01
N LEU A 18 -23.00 27.18 13.82
CA LEU A 18 -23.03 26.17 12.78
C LEU A 18 -24.22 25.20 12.96
N GLU A 19 -24.47 24.73 14.19
CA GLU A 19 -25.63 23.88 14.53
C GLU A 19 -26.95 24.62 14.23
N LYS A 20 -27.00 25.92 14.49
CA LYS A 20 -28.17 26.77 14.19
C LYS A 20 -28.39 26.94 12.68
N GLU A 21 -27.34 27.14 11.90
CA GLU A 21 -27.44 27.25 10.43
C GLU A 21 -27.86 25.93 9.79
N LEU A 22 -27.30 24.81 10.27
CA LEU A 22 -27.62 23.48 9.74
C LEU A 22 -28.95 22.92 10.26
N GLY A 23 -29.52 23.50 11.31
CA GLY A 23 -30.76 23.03 11.94
C GLY A 23 -30.63 21.68 12.67
N VAL A 24 -29.41 21.23 12.93
CA VAL A 24 -29.14 19.94 13.59
C VAL A 24 -28.02 20.08 14.63
N SER A 25 -28.10 19.29 15.70
CA SER A 25 -27.04 19.24 16.71
C SER A 25 -25.90 18.34 16.22
N LEU A 26 -24.68 18.85 16.23
CA LEU A 26 -23.48 18.13 15.84
C LEU A 26 -22.81 17.42 17.03
N PHE A 27 -23.09 17.89 18.26
CA PHE A 27 -22.54 17.31 19.48
C PHE A 27 -23.62 16.81 20.43
N SER A 28 -23.44 15.63 20.97
CA SER A 28 -24.20 15.10 22.09
C SER A 28 -23.48 15.50 23.39
N ARG A 29 -24.16 16.24 24.26
CA ARG A 29 -23.62 16.70 25.53
C ARG A 29 -24.24 15.90 26.66
N THR A 30 -23.43 15.10 27.34
CA THR A 30 -23.78 14.57 28.66
C THR A 30 -22.97 15.32 29.73
N THR A 31 -23.43 15.30 30.98
CA THR A 31 -22.75 15.97 32.12
C THR A 31 -21.29 15.53 32.32
N ARG A 32 -20.84 14.46 31.67
CA ARG A 32 -19.49 13.89 31.83
C ARG A 32 -18.66 13.81 30.56
N ARG A 33 -19.28 13.89 29.35
CA ARG A 33 -18.55 13.78 28.07
C ARG A 33 -19.22 14.57 26.96
N VAL A 34 -18.40 15.09 26.04
CA VAL A 34 -18.84 15.64 24.76
C VAL A 34 -18.44 14.61 23.69
N SER A 35 -19.39 14.16 22.90
CA SER A 35 -19.19 13.26 21.75
C SER A 35 -19.90 13.82 20.53
N LEU A 36 -19.51 13.38 19.34
CA LEU A 36 -20.23 13.72 18.11
C LEU A 36 -21.61 13.04 18.12
N SER A 37 -22.61 13.75 17.58
CA SER A 37 -23.89 13.15 17.20
C SER A 37 -23.74 12.36 15.89
N SER A 38 -24.73 11.61 15.46
CA SER A 38 -24.73 10.95 14.14
C SER A 38 -24.58 11.96 13.00
N ALA A 39 -25.23 13.11 13.08
CA ALA A 39 -25.06 14.21 12.12
C ALA A 39 -23.65 14.83 12.20
N GLY A 40 -23.09 14.99 13.40
CA GLY A 40 -21.74 15.46 13.62
C GLY A 40 -20.69 14.50 13.07
N GLN A 41 -20.89 13.21 13.21
CA GLN A 41 -20.01 12.17 12.66
C GLN A 41 -20.03 12.20 11.14
N ALA A 42 -21.20 12.23 10.52
CA ALA A 42 -21.32 12.31 9.06
C ALA A 42 -20.69 13.58 8.48
N LEU A 43 -20.86 14.72 9.16
CA LEU A 43 -20.24 15.98 8.75
C LEU A 43 -18.73 15.92 8.88
N PHE A 44 -18.21 15.38 9.98
CA PHE A 44 -16.77 15.23 10.21
C PHE A 44 -16.11 14.34 9.16
N GLU A 45 -16.70 13.20 8.86
CA GLU A 45 -16.18 12.27 7.83
C GLU A 45 -16.13 12.88 6.42
N GLN A 46 -17.02 13.80 6.11
CA GLN A 46 -17.03 14.52 4.84
C GLN A 46 -16.08 15.73 4.83
N LEU A 47 -15.95 16.44 5.94
CA LEU A 47 -15.16 17.67 6.02
C LEU A 47 -13.68 17.41 6.25
N ASP A 48 -13.32 16.40 7.04
CA ASP A 48 -11.94 16.15 7.44
C ASP A 48 -10.98 15.97 6.24
N PRO A 49 -11.33 15.17 5.21
CA PRO A 49 -10.51 15.07 3.99
C PRO A 49 -10.42 16.39 3.20
N ASN A 50 -11.52 17.17 3.18
CA ASN A 50 -11.57 18.41 2.41
C ASN A 50 -10.85 19.56 3.10
N LEU A 51 -10.88 19.62 4.43
CA LEU A 51 -10.12 20.59 5.22
C LEU A 51 -8.62 20.31 5.13
N GLY A 52 -8.22 19.03 5.11
CA GLY A 52 -6.85 18.62 4.82
C GLY A 52 -6.36 19.19 3.49
N PHE A 53 -7.15 19.00 2.43
CA PHE A 53 -6.84 19.52 1.09
C PHE A 53 -6.75 21.06 1.04
N ILE A 54 -7.68 21.77 1.69
CA ILE A 54 -7.63 23.24 1.75
C ILE A 54 -6.39 23.73 2.52
N THR A 55 -6.07 23.08 3.62
CA THR A 55 -4.88 23.43 4.43
C THR A 55 -3.60 23.19 3.63
N GLU A 56 -3.51 22.08 2.92
CA GLU A 56 -2.41 21.74 2.01
C GLU A 56 -2.31 22.73 0.85
N THR A 57 -3.44 23.10 0.24
CA THR A 57 -3.47 24.10 -0.84
C THR A 57 -2.98 25.47 -0.36
N LEU A 58 -3.40 25.90 0.84
CA LEU A 58 -2.94 27.15 1.45
C LEU A 58 -1.45 27.08 1.83
N GLN A 59 -0.97 25.91 2.22
CA GLN A 59 0.44 25.69 2.54
C GLN A 59 1.29 25.69 1.26
N ASN A 60 0.84 25.03 0.21
CA ASN A 60 1.47 25.04 -1.12
C ASN A 60 1.57 26.47 -1.70
N ILE A 61 0.56 27.33 -1.48
CA ILE A 61 0.60 28.72 -1.88
C ILE A 61 1.66 29.50 -1.08
N LYS A 62 1.87 29.20 0.19
CA LYS A 62 2.96 29.78 0.99
C LYS A 62 4.34 29.26 0.57
N GLU A 63 4.42 28.04 0.11
CA GLU A 63 5.64 27.37 -0.37
C GLU A 63 6.04 27.78 -1.81
N LEU A 64 5.16 28.47 -2.56
CA LEU A 64 5.51 29.20 -3.79
C LEU A 64 6.49 30.36 -3.53
N SER A 65 6.75 30.70 -2.29
CA SER A 65 7.89 31.52 -1.89
C SER A 65 9.11 30.60 -1.72
N ASN A 66 10.02 30.60 -2.64
CA ASN A 66 11.45 30.15 -2.75
C ASN A 66 12.14 29.49 -1.53
N GLU A 67 11.44 28.82 -0.63
CA GLU A 67 12.07 28.08 0.46
C GLU A 67 12.30 26.62 0.05
N GLU A 68 13.50 26.12 0.30
CA GLU A 68 13.79 24.67 0.08
C GLU A 68 12.86 23.81 0.92
N PRO A 69 12.39 22.66 0.37
CA PRO A 69 11.52 21.74 1.10
C PRO A 69 12.12 21.30 2.44
N LYS A 70 11.37 21.43 3.51
CA LYS A 70 11.76 21.03 4.86
C LYS A 70 10.61 20.39 5.63
N GLY A 71 10.91 19.58 6.63
CA GLY A 71 9.92 18.94 7.48
C GLY A 71 9.90 17.43 7.39
N THR A 72 8.81 16.80 7.82
CA THR A 72 8.70 15.34 7.89
C THR A 72 7.57 14.83 6.99
N ILE A 73 7.87 13.92 6.10
CA ILE A 73 6.91 13.20 5.24
C ILE A 73 6.72 11.80 5.81
N ARG A 74 5.47 11.42 6.09
CA ARG A 74 5.08 10.07 6.51
C ARG A 74 4.60 9.28 5.32
N ILE A 75 5.29 8.20 5.01
CA ILE A 75 4.97 7.30 3.91
C ILE A 75 4.51 5.98 4.47
N SER A 76 3.39 5.46 3.98
CA SER A 76 2.93 4.10 4.27
C SER A 76 2.93 3.26 2.99
N ALA A 77 3.39 2.03 3.07
CA ALA A 77 3.53 1.17 1.90
C ALA A 77 3.47 -0.32 2.26
N PRO A 78 3.11 -1.21 1.30
CA PRO A 78 3.32 -2.64 1.48
C PRO A 78 4.78 -2.95 1.75
N VAL A 79 5.05 -3.90 2.67
CA VAL A 79 6.40 -4.22 3.18
C VAL A 79 7.41 -4.36 2.06
N LYS A 80 7.10 -5.17 1.07
CA LYS A 80 8.00 -5.44 -0.06
C LYS A 80 8.22 -4.21 -0.92
N PHE A 81 7.15 -3.49 -1.24
CA PHE A 81 7.24 -2.29 -2.06
C PHE A 81 8.08 -1.21 -1.37
N GLY A 82 7.81 -0.97 -0.08
CA GLY A 82 8.57 -0.02 0.73
C GLY A 82 10.06 -0.35 0.80
N SER A 83 10.39 -1.59 1.18
CA SER A 83 11.78 -1.99 1.40
C SER A 83 12.62 -2.15 0.12
N THR A 84 12.00 -2.49 -1.01
CA THR A 84 12.74 -2.79 -2.25
C THR A 84 12.68 -1.64 -3.26
N PHE A 85 11.50 -1.09 -3.50
CA PHE A 85 11.32 -0.13 -4.59
C PHE A 85 11.40 1.33 -4.14
N LEU A 86 10.98 1.66 -2.91
CA LEU A 86 11.01 3.04 -2.43
C LEU A 86 12.38 3.48 -1.91
N MET A 87 13.25 2.57 -1.47
CA MET A 87 14.49 2.96 -0.82
C MET A 87 15.42 3.77 -1.73
N LYS A 88 15.56 3.39 -3.00
CA LYS A 88 16.40 4.13 -3.96
C LYS A 88 15.88 5.54 -4.24
N PRO A 89 14.59 5.74 -4.63
CA PRO A 89 14.03 7.09 -4.80
C PRO A 89 14.06 7.93 -3.51
N ILE A 90 13.74 7.35 -2.36
CA ILE A 90 13.84 8.05 -1.06
C ILE A 90 15.27 8.53 -0.80
N THR A 91 16.25 7.67 -1.02
CA THR A 91 17.67 8.05 -0.81
C THR A 91 18.11 9.20 -1.73
N VAL A 92 17.70 9.16 -3.00
CA VAL A 92 17.99 10.24 -3.96
C VAL A 92 17.30 11.54 -3.53
N PHE A 93 16.06 11.46 -3.10
CA PHE A 93 15.27 12.61 -2.65
C PHE A 93 15.87 13.26 -1.40
N LEU A 94 16.21 12.48 -0.38
CA LEU A 94 16.82 13.01 0.86
C LEU A 94 18.22 13.60 0.64
N LYS A 95 18.99 13.08 -0.32
CA LYS A 95 20.28 13.71 -0.70
C LYS A 95 20.08 15.06 -1.36
N LYS A 96 18.99 15.25 -2.10
CA LYS A 96 18.66 16.51 -2.77
C LYS A 96 18.07 17.55 -1.80
N TYR A 97 17.30 17.08 -0.81
CA TYR A 97 16.58 17.94 0.17
C TYR A 97 16.95 17.52 1.59
N PRO A 98 18.08 18.01 2.14
CA PRO A 98 18.63 17.53 3.42
C PRO A 98 17.79 17.91 4.63
N ASP A 99 16.96 18.95 4.53
CA ASP A 99 16.06 19.40 5.61
C ASP A 99 14.74 18.62 5.65
N VAL A 100 14.51 17.71 4.71
CA VAL A 100 13.37 16.78 4.73
C VAL A 100 13.73 15.52 5.51
N ARG A 101 12.77 15.03 6.28
CA ARG A 101 12.82 13.75 6.98
C ARG A 101 11.71 12.84 6.43
N ILE A 102 11.99 11.56 6.30
CA ILE A 102 10.98 10.57 5.88
C ILE A 102 10.80 9.54 6.98
N VAL A 103 9.55 9.30 7.35
CA VAL A 103 9.13 8.18 8.18
C VAL A 103 8.44 7.18 7.26
N LEU A 104 9.08 6.03 7.03
CA LEU A 104 8.52 4.96 6.21
C LEU A 104 7.94 3.87 7.09
N ASN A 105 6.62 3.73 7.09
CA ASN A 105 5.89 2.64 7.72
C ASN A 105 5.56 1.58 6.68
N THR A 106 5.83 0.31 6.99
CA THR A 106 5.51 -0.77 6.06
C THR A 106 4.60 -1.79 6.72
N THR A 107 3.53 -2.16 6.01
CA THR A 107 2.58 -3.18 6.46
C THR A 107 1.96 -3.89 5.26
N ASN A 108 1.55 -5.14 5.44
CA ASN A 108 0.79 -5.87 4.42
C ASN A 108 -0.72 -5.78 4.66
N ASP A 109 -1.15 -5.21 5.77
CA ASP A 109 -2.57 -4.95 6.03
C ASP A 109 -3.02 -3.65 5.32
N PRO A 110 -3.90 -3.73 4.32
CA PRO A 110 -4.40 -2.56 3.61
C PRO A 110 -5.09 -1.54 4.53
N GLN A 111 -5.71 -2.00 5.62
CA GLN A 111 -6.36 -1.10 6.57
C GLN A 111 -5.35 -0.30 7.40
N GLU A 112 -4.24 -0.93 7.79
CA GLU A 112 -3.17 -0.26 8.53
C GLU A 112 -2.44 0.79 7.69
N ILE A 113 -2.36 0.62 6.36
CA ILE A 113 -1.76 1.60 5.45
C ILE A 113 -2.42 2.98 5.61
N PHE A 114 -3.73 3.01 5.86
CA PHE A 114 -4.51 4.26 5.97
C PHE A 114 -4.67 4.77 7.42
N LYS A 115 -4.54 3.91 8.43
CA LYS A 115 -4.74 4.29 9.84
C LYS A 115 -3.61 5.14 10.41
N GLY A 116 -2.42 5.09 9.85
CA GLY A 116 -1.21 5.64 10.44
C GLY A 116 -0.99 7.16 10.23
N GLY A 117 -1.95 7.92 9.68
CA GLY A 117 -1.75 9.35 9.40
C GLY A 117 -0.62 9.59 8.39
N ALA A 118 -0.55 8.78 7.35
CA ALA A 118 0.43 8.91 6.28
C ALA A 118 0.06 10.09 5.37
N ASP A 119 1.07 10.89 5.01
CA ASP A 119 0.93 11.95 4.01
C ASP A 119 0.85 11.33 2.59
N ILE A 120 1.55 10.20 2.38
CA ILE A 120 1.57 9.43 1.14
C ILE A 120 1.36 7.96 1.47
N ALA A 121 0.36 7.33 0.86
CA ALA A 121 0.10 5.91 0.98
C ALA A 121 0.27 5.20 -0.38
N PHE A 122 1.16 4.23 -0.46
CA PHE A 122 1.28 3.33 -1.60
C PHE A 122 0.41 2.10 -1.38
N VAL A 123 -0.42 1.78 -2.35
CA VAL A 123 -1.31 0.63 -2.27
C VAL A 123 -1.23 -0.21 -3.54
N LEU A 124 -1.26 -1.53 -3.35
CA LEU A 124 -1.39 -2.49 -4.43
C LEU A 124 -2.87 -2.86 -4.52
N VAL A 125 -3.60 -2.24 -5.44
CA VAL A 125 -5.05 -2.46 -5.52
C VAL A 125 -5.51 -2.75 -6.93
N THR A 126 -6.47 -3.64 -7.00
CA THR A 126 -7.37 -3.78 -8.13
C THR A 126 -8.69 -3.02 -7.89
N GLU A 127 -9.19 -2.97 -6.64
CA GLU A 127 -10.51 -2.42 -6.32
C GLU A 127 -10.59 -1.97 -4.85
N MET A 128 -10.30 -0.71 -4.55
CA MET A 128 -10.66 -0.13 -3.25
C MET A 128 -11.31 1.25 -3.42
N PRO A 129 -12.46 1.51 -2.77
CA PRO A 129 -13.01 2.84 -2.65
C PRO A 129 -12.14 3.62 -1.65
N LEU A 130 -11.33 4.54 -2.13
CA LEU A 130 -10.48 5.40 -1.32
C LEU A 130 -10.93 6.83 -1.46
N SER A 131 -11.08 7.52 -0.34
CA SER A 131 -11.13 8.98 -0.31
C SER A 131 -9.72 9.54 -0.55
N GLY A 132 -9.62 10.70 -1.21
CA GLY A 132 -8.35 11.37 -1.47
C GLY A 132 -7.91 11.37 -2.93
N VAL A 133 -6.79 12.07 -3.18
CA VAL A 133 -6.19 12.17 -4.52
C VAL A 133 -5.42 10.89 -4.84
N ARG A 134 -5.67 10.32 -6.02
CA ARG A 134 -5.03 9.07 -6.45
C ARG A 134 -4.21 9.29 -7.71
N HIS A 135 -3.02 8.73 -7.68
CA HIS A 135 -2.15 8.69 -8.84
C HIS A 135 -1.75 7.24 -9.13
N LYS A 136 -2.06 6.76 -10.33
CA LYS A 136 -1.54 5.47 -10.80
C LYS A 136 -0.08 5.64 -11.17
N ILE A 137 0.82 5.05 -10.37
CA ILE A 137 2.28 5.14 -10.60
C ILE A 137 2.83 3.99 -11.44
N GLY A 138 2.07 2.91 -11.62
CA GLY A 138 2.50 1.81 -12.46
C GLY A 138 1.62 0.57 -12.35
N VAL A 139 2.05 -0.48 -13.03
CA VAL A 139 1.50 -1.83 -12.96
C VAL A 139 2.58 -2.77 -12.46
N PHE A 140 2.23 -3.64 -11.55
CA PHE A 140 3.13 -4.60 -10.97
C PHE A 140 2.85 -5.98 -11.56
N SER A 141 3.84 -6.55 -12.23
CA SER A 141 3.74 -7.87 -12.82
C SER A 141 4.58 -8.88 -12.05
N SER A 142 4.06 -10.09 -11.89
CA SER A 142 4.77 -11.22 -11.28
C SER A 142 5.01 -12.30 -12.32
N GLY A 143 6.11 -13.04 -12.14
CA GLY A 143 6.46 -14.21 -12.91
C GLY A 143 6.65 -15.41 -11.99
N ILE A 144 6.68 -16.59 -12.56
CA ILE A 144 6.94 -17.84 -11.85
C ILE A 144 8.44 -18.12 -11.93
N TYR A 145 9.07 -18.33 -10.80
CA TYR A 145 10.51 -18.54 -10.71
C TYR A 145 10.87 -19.78 -9.91
N ALA A 146 11.89 -20.50 -10.36
CA ALA A 146 12.45 -21.65 -9.66
C ALA A 146 13.97 -21.74 -9.88
N ASN A 147 14.64 -22.42 -8.96
CA ASN A 147 16.06 -22.79 -9.14
C ASN A 147 16.15 -24.10 -9.91
N LEU A 148 16.37 -24.03 -11.22
CA LEU A 148 16.43 -25.21 -12.09
C LEU A 148 17.68 -26.07 -11.87
N ASN A 149 18.74 -25.55 -11.23
CA ASN A 149 19.91 -26.37 -10.84
C ASN A 149 19.54 -27.41 -9.77
N VAL A 150 18.53 -27.13 -8.96
CA VAL A 150 18.02 -28.04 -7.92
C VAL A 150 16.75 -28.74 -8.38
N MET A 151 15.87 -28.03 -9.09
CA MET A 151 14.57 -28.53 -9.53
C MET A 151 14.53 -28.79 -11.04
N THR A 152 15.39 -29.68 -11.52
CA THR A 152 15.55 -29.99 -12.96
C THR A 152 14.25 -30.43 -13.64
N ALA A 153 13.35 -31.09 -12.91
CA ALA A 153 12.04 -31.50 -13.44
C ALA A 153 11.15 -30.32 -13.87
N LEU A 154 11.38 -29.12 -13.35
CA LEU A 154 10.62 -27.93 -13.74
C LEU A 154 11.09 -27.32 -15.06
N SER A 155 12.25 -27.71 -15.58
CA SER A 155 12.75 -27.26 -16.88
C SER A 155 11.92 -27.74 -18.06
N SER A 156 11.16 -28.83 -17.90
CA SER A 156 10.29 -29.41 -18.92
C SER A 156 8.88 -28.81 -18.96
N LEU A 157 8.57 -27.82 -18.12
CA LEU A 157 7.27 -27.17 -18.11
C LEU A 157 7.09 -26.31 -19.37
N THR A 158 6.07 -26.62 -20.14
CA THR A 158 5.70 -25.94 -21.38
C THR A 158 4.32 -25.32 -21.34
N SER A 159 3.51 -25.66 -20.35
CA SER A 159 2.17 -25.10 -20.18
C SER A 159 1.82 -24.81 -18.71
N PRO A 160 0.96 -23.81 -18.44
CA PRO A 160 0.53 -23.49 -17.10
C PRO A 160 -0.17 -24.62 -16.34
N GLU A 161 -0.84 -25.52 -17.05
CA GLU A 161 -1.56 -26.65 -16.45
C GLU A 161 -0.63 -27.63 -15.75
N GLN A 162 0.60 -27.76 -16.23
CA GLN A 162 1.61 -28.67 -15.68
C GLN A 162 2.08 -28.23 -14.28
N LEU A 163 1.90 -26.96 -13.93
CA LEU A 163 2.18 -26.44 -12.58
C LEU A 163 1.33 -27.12 -11.50
N ARG A 164 0.21 -27.75 -11.86
CA ARG A 164 -0.64 -28.50 -10.90
C ARG A 164 0.08 -29.67 -10.23
N SER A 165 1.07 -30.21 -10.88
CA SER A 165 1.90 -31.32 -10.36
C SER A 165 3.24 -30.87 -9.80
N ALA A 166 3.59 -29.61 -9.98
CA ALA A 166 4.84 -29.03 -9.50
C ALA A 166 4.78 -28.74 -8.00
N GLU A 167 5.93 -28.79 -7.34
CA GLU A 167 6.09 -28.25 -5.99
C GLU A 167 6.04 -26.73 -6.04
N LEU A 168 5.07 -26.14 -5.34
CA LEU A 168 4.87 -24.71 -5.33
C LEU A 168 5.11 -24.12 -3.95
N ILE A 169 5.56 -22.87 -3.96
CA ILE A 169 5.69 -22.02 -2.78
C ILE A 169 4.54 -21.01 -2.83
N LEU A 170 3.70 -21.02 -1.81
CA LEU A 170 2.51 -20.19 -1.74
C LEU A 170 2.77 -18.91 -0.94
N GLN A 171 2.10 -17.85 -1.35
CA GLN A 171 2.01 -16.63 -0.57
C GLN A 171 0.55 -16.39 -0.13
N GLU A 172 0.37 -15.75 1.02
CA GLU A 172 -0.96 -15.33 1.46
C GLU A 172 -1.64 -14.47 0.38
N GLY A 173 -2.96 -14.68 0.19
CA GLY A 173 -3.71 -14.07 -0.91
C GLY A 173 -3.75 -14.89 -2.21
N ASN A 174 -2.78 -15.78 -2.47
CA ASN A 174 -2.71 -16.61 -3.67
C ASN A 174 -2.73 -18.13 -3.36
N ALA A 175 -3.31 -18.52 -2.24
CA ALA A 175 -3.12 -19.84 -1.65
C ALA A 175 -3.84 -20.99 -2.38
N SER A 176 -4.90 -20.74 -3.16
CA SER A 176 -5.70 -21.78 -3.77
C SER A 176 -5.60 -21.88 -5.29
N SER A 177 -5.26 -20.76 -5.95
CA SER A 177 -5.08 -20.71 -7.40
C SER A 177 -4.22 -19.53 -7.83
N TRP A 178 -3.48 -19.73 -8.91
CA TRP A 178 -2.75 -18.66 -9.59
C TRP A 178 -3.50 -18.24 -10.86
N ASN A 179 -3.77 -16.96 -11.00
CA ASN A 179 -4.29 -16.38 -12.23
C ASN A 179 -3.10 -15.87 -13.05
N LEU A 180 -2.83 -16.53 -14.15
CA LEU A 180 -1.73 -16.23 -15.05
C LEU A 180 -2.27 -15.61 -16.33
N THR A 181 -1.48 -14.76 -16.97
CA THR A 181 -1.81 -14.18 -18.27
C THR A 181 -0.66 -14.44 -19.21
N GLY A 182 -0.94 -15.11 -20.33
CA GLY A 182 0.04 -15.33 -21.38
C GLY A 182 0.33 -14.08 -22.21
N SER A 183 1.34 -14.13 -23.06
CA SER A 183 1.81 -13.01 -23.89
C SER A 183 0.74 -12.44 -24.83
N GLU A 184 -0.18 -13.26 -25.32
CA GLU A 184 -1.29 -12.86 -26.17
C GLU A 184 -2.57 -12.50 -25.40
N GLY A 185 -2.48 -12.38 -24.07
CA GLY A 185 -3.60 -12.02 -23.20
C GLY A 185 -4.50 -13.17 -22.76
N GLN A 186 -4.15 -14.41 -23.09
CA GLN A 186 -4.89 -15.59 -22.62
C GLN A 186 -4.81 -15.68 -21.09
N LYS A 187 -5.93 -16.01 -20.46
CA LYS A 187 -6.02 -16.17 -19.01
C LYS A 187 -6.05 -17.63 -18.61
N TYR A 188 -5.18 -18.01 -17.70
CA TYR A 188 -5.10 -19.34 -17.14
C TYR A 188 -5.35 -19.29 -15.65
N ARG A 189 -6.19 -20.19 -15.15
CA ARG A 189 -6.38 -20.38 -13.72
C ARG A 189 -5.78 -21.72 -13.32
N VAL A 190 -4.65 -21.70 -12.66
CA VAL A 190 -3.95 -22.87 -12.18
C VAL A 190 -4.35 -23.15 -10.74
N SER A 191 -5.10 -24.21 -10.51
CA SER A 191 -5.40 -24.65 -9.14
C SER A 191 -4.15 -25.24 -8.51
N VAL A 192 -3.75 -24.73 -7.36
CA VAL A 192 -2.63 -25.24 -6.59
C VAL A 192 -3.08 -26.52 -5.86
N LYS A 193 -2.47 -27.64 -6.22
CA LYS A 193 -2.75 -28.94 -5.60
C LYS A 193 -1.60 -29.45 -4.73
N LYS A 194 -0.38 -29.04 -5.05
CA LYS A 194 0.83 -29.49 -4.38
C LYS A 194 1.66 -28.28 -3.98
N TRP A 195 2.04 -28.22 -2.73
CA TRP A 195 2.88 -27.16 -2.20
C TRP A 195 3.65 -27.68 -0.99
N SER A 196 4.86 -27.21 -0.82
CA SER A 196 5.76 -27.58 0.28
C SER A 196 5.89 -26.50 1.34
N PHE A 197 5.65 -25.24 0.96
CA PHE A 197 5.85 -24.10 1.85
C PHE A 197 4.84 -22.99 1.58
N LYS A 198 4.32 -22.38 2.64
CA LYS A 198 3.45 -21.21 2.59
C LYS A 198 3.98 -20.11 3.48
N THR A 199 3.97 -18.88 3.01
CA THR A 199 4.46 -17.70 3.73
C THR A 199 3.60 -16.48 3.43
N ASP A 200 3.66 -15.49 4.32
CA ASP A 200 3.06 -14.15 4.13
C ASP A 200 4.04 -13.17 3.48
N THR A 201 5.34 -13.52 3.40
CA THR A 201 6.36 -12.62 2.87
C THR A 201 6.95 -13.10 1.55
N THR A 202 7.10 -12.17 0.59
CA THR A 202 7.77 -12.44 -0.68
C THR A 202 9.25 -12.76 -0.47
N GLN A 203 9.89 -12.23 0.59
CA GLN A 203 11.29 -12.51 0.88
C GLN A 203 11.52 -13.97 1.27
N ALA A 204 10.66 -14.53 2.11
CA ALA A 204 10.73 -15.96 2.46
C ALA A 204 10.45 -16.84 1.23
N ALA A 205 9.47 -16.48 0.39
CA ALA A 205 9.19 -17.18 -0.86
C ALA A 205 10.39 -17.16 -1.82
N LEU A 206 11.07 -16.01 -1.93
CA LEU A 206 12.29 -15.86 -2.73
C LEU A 206 13.40 -16.81 -2.26
N ILE A 207 13.69 -16.80 -0.96
CA ILE A 207 14.73 -17.65 -0.38
C ILE A 207 14.38 -19.12 -0.60
N ALA A 208 13.15 -19.52 -0.32
CA ALA A 208 12.69 -20.88 -0.49
C ALA A 208 12.82 -21.34 -1.97
N ALA A 209 12.53 -20.47 -2.93
CA ALA A 209 12.71 -20.79 -4.35
C ALA A 209 14.20 -20.92 -4.74
N LYS A 210 15.06 -20.08 -4.20
CA LYS A 210 16.54 -20.17 -4.41
C LYS A 210 17.12 -21.48 -3.86
N GLU A 211 16.63 -21.91 -2.70
CA GLU A 211 17.04 -23.19 -2.09
C GLU A 211 16.39 -24.42 -2.76
N GLY A 212 15.56 -24.21 -3.81
CA GLY A 212 14.95 -25.30 -4.57
C GLY A 212 13.79 -25.99 -3.87
N LEU A 213 13.10 -25.31 -2.96
CA LEU A 213 11.95 -25.88 -2.27
C LEU A 213 10.69 -25.96 -3.18
N GLY A 214 10.64 -25.16 -4.23
CA GLY A 214 9.51 -25.11 -5.15
C GLY A 214 9.58 -23.93 -6.12
N ALA A 215 8.58 -23.81 -6.98
CA ALA A 215 8.38 -22.64 -7.81
C ALA A 215 7.55 -21.59 -7.06
N ALA A 216 7.97 -20.33 -7.11
CA ALA A 216 7.32 -19.21 -6.47
C ALA A 216 6.81 -18.18 -7.48
N LEU A 217 5.68 -17.53 -7.17
CA LEU A 217 5.22 -16.36 -7.89
C LEU A 217 5.90 -15.11 -7.30
N LEU A 218 6.85 -14.54 -8.02
CA LEU A 218 7.65 -13.41 -7.55
C LEU A 218 7.46 -12.19 -8.47
N PRO A 219 7.58 -10.97 -7.93
CA PRO A 219 7.71 -9.78 -8.77
C PRO A 219 8.82 -9.93 -9.80
N ILE A 220 8.53 -9.60 -11.06
CA ILE A 220 9.48 -9.78 -12.16
C ILE A 220 10.84 -9.14 -11.87
N PRO A 221 10.94 -7.86 -11.44
CA PRO A 221 12.25 -7.26 -11.17
C PRO A 221 13.04 -7.96 -10.05
N LEU A 222 12.33 -8.61 -9.13
CA LEU A 222 12.99 -9.35 -8.05
C LEU A 222 13.49 -10.71 -8.52
N GLY A 223 12.66 -11.47 -9.23
CA GLY A 223 13.03 -12.79 -9.74
C GLY A 223 14.19 -12.70 -10.74
N GLU A 224 14.19 -11.69 -11.61
CA GLU A 224 15.24 -11.47 -12.60
C GLU A 224 16.57 -10.94 -12.00
N SER A 225 16.52 -10.30 -10.83
CA SER A 225 17.74 -9.89 -10.14
C SER A 225 18.54 -11.06 -9.54
N GLU A 226 17.93 -12.24 -9.43
CA GLU A 226 18.52 -13.41 -8.79
C GLU A 226 19.06 -14.41 -9.82
N LYS A 227 20.37 -14.47 -9.94
CA LYS A 227 21.07 -15.32 -10.93
C LYS A 227 20.79 -16.82 -10.79
N SER A 228 20.42 -17.28 -9.60
CA SER A 228 20.07 -18.69 -9.33
C SER A 228 18.65 -19.06 -9.74
N LEU A 229 17.83 -18.08 -10.07
CA LEU A 229 16.45 -18.32 -10.46
C LEU A 229 16.25 -18.18 -11.95
N THR A 230 15.41 -19.06 -12.49
CA THR A 230 14.97 -19.01 -13.88
C THR A 230 13.45 -18.77 -13.91
N ARG A 231 13.04 -17.86 -14.77
CA ARG A 231 11.62 -17.62 -15.03
C ARG A 231 11.04 -18.77 -15.83
N LEU A 232 9.99 -19.39 -15.28
CA LEU A 232 9.23 -20.44 -15.94
C LEU A 232 8.10 -19.84 -16.76
N LEU A 233 7.77 -20.44 -17.89
CA LEU A 233 6.66 -20.02 -18.76
C LEU A 233 6.71 -18.51 -19.04
N PRO A 234 7.76 -17.99 -19.66
CA PRO A 234 7.95 -16.55 -19.85
C PRO A 234 6.96 -15.92 -20.84
N ASN A 235 6.24 -16.76 -21.63
CA ASN A 235 5.33 -16.35 -22.69
C ASN A 235 3.87 -16.58 -22.31
#